data_f704addda2e8009701069e40eb8f177b
#
_entry.id   f704addda2e8009701069e40eb8f177b
#
_cell.length_a   1.000
_cell.length_b   1.000
_cell.length_c   1.000
_cell.angle_alpha   90.00
_cell.angle_beta   90.00
_cell.angle_gamma   90.00
#
_symmetry.space_group_name_H-M   'P 1'
#
loop_
_entity.id
_entity.type
_entity.pdbx_description
1 polymer ?
#
loop_
_entity_poly.entity_id
_entity_poly.type
_entity_poly.pdbx_seq_one_letter_code
_entity_poly.pdbx_strand_id
1 'polypeptide(L)'
;MFDSPPPMQLSAAQVTVEQRNGALVLDTRPAEQFVSLHIRGSIQIGLLGYFASWAAILIEPTQRIVLIAEDLQRAQEACTRLIRVGVRHLIGYSLPNEAEWRREGLELAKISVQRCEQIVRTLESGTPLQLIDVRSRAEWLKGHLPGAISLPLQDLNPNTNPVDLSKPSLIYCHEGLRATTAASILLHEGGGVVAILMDGIEGWSALGLPLETQDESSSN
;
A
#
# COMPACT_ATOMS: atom_id res chain seq x y z
N MET A 1 3.62 29.92 -8.77
CA MET A 1 2.49 29.39 -8.02
C MET A 1 1.54 28.83 -9.09
N PHE A 2 1.44 27.51 -9.24
CA PHE A 2 0.52 26.92 -10.21
C PHE A 2 -0.86 26.90 -9.54
N ASP A 3 -1.67 27.89 -9.88
CA ASP A 3 -3.07 27.98 -9.45
C ASP A 3 -3.91 27.00 -10.25
N SER A 4 -3.78 25.70 -9.94
CA SER A 4 -4.75 24.74 -10.47
C SER A 4 -6.07 24.92 -9.70
N PRO A 5 -7.22 24.90 -10.39
CA PRO A 5 -8.50 24.97 -9.70
C PRO A 5 -8.59 23.84 -8.66
N PRO A 6 -9.32 24.06 -7.55
CA PRO A 6 -9.49 23.01 -6.54
C PRO A 6 -10.10 21.76 -7.18
N PRO A 7 -9.69 20.56 -6.78
CA PRO A 7 -10.26 19.34 -7.32
C PRO A 7 -11.77 19.28 -7.02
N MET A 8 -12.54 18.73 -7.95
CA MET A 8 -13.97 18.56 -7.78
C MET A 8 -14.26 17.51 -6.71
N GLN A 9 -15.15 17.82 -5.77
CA GLN A 9 -15.63 16.83 -4.82
C GLN A 9 -16.65 15.89 -5.50
N LEU A 10 -16.43 14.59 -5.35
CA LEU A 10 -17.27 13.52 -5.89
C LEU A 10 -18.09 12.88 -4.77
N SER A 11 -19.36 12.58 -5.07
CA SER A 11 -20.18 11.69 -4.25
C SER A 11 -19.69 10.23 -4.36
N ALA A 12 -20.07 9.38 -3.43
CA ALA A 12 -19.77 7.95 -3.48
C ALA A 12 -20.33 7.29 -4.76
N ALA A 13 -21.51 7.71 -5.23
CA ALA A 13 -22.08 7.23 -6.50
C ALA A 13 -21.17 7.55 -7.69
N GLN A 14 -20.61 8.76 -7.74
CA GLN A 14 -19.65 9.13 -8.80
C GLN A 14 -18.36 8.33 -8.70
N VAL A 15 -17.83 8.11 -7.47
CA VAL A 15 -16.66 7.24 -7.26
C VAL A 15 -16.93 5.82 -7.81
N THR A 16 -18.12 5.26 -7.52
CA THR A 16 -18.53 3.94 -8.02
C THR A 16 -18.50 3.89 -9.55
N VAL A 17 -19.05 4.92 -10.20
CA VAL A 17 -19.07 5.02 -11.68
C VAL A 17 -17.65 5.10 -12.23
N GLU A 18 -16.82 5.97 -11.66
CA GLU A 18 -15.46 6.17 -12.15
C GLU A 18 -14.58 4.94 -11.95
N GLN A 19 -14.71 4.24 -10.83
CA GLN A 19 -13.99 2.98 -10.58
C GLN A 19 -14.40 1.89 -11.59
N ARG A 20 -15.70 1.76 -11.89
CA ARG A 20 -16.20 0.84 -12.94
C ARG A 20 -15.69 1.19 -14.33
N ASN A 21 -15.43 2.47 -14.58
CA ASN A 21 -14.86 2.96 -15.83
C ASN A 21 -13.31 2.89 -15.86
N GLY A 22 -12.69 2.16 -14.94
CA GLY A 22 -11.25 1.92 -14.90
C GLY A 22 -10.42 3.04 -14.26
N ALA A 23 -11.04 3.97 -13.54
CA ALA A 23 -10.27 4.91 -12.74
C ALA A 23 -9.70 4.23 -11.50
N LEU A 24 -8.43 4.49 -11.20
CA LEU A 24 -7.79 4.09 -9.97
C LEU A 24 -8.32 4.95 -8.81
N VAL A 25 -8.78 4.31 -7.75
CA VAL A 25 -9.05 4.98 -6.48
C VAL A 25 -7.75 5.01 -5.69
N LEU A 26 -7.16 6.20 -5.55
CA LEU A 26 -5.94 6.43 -4.79
C LEU A 26 -6.30 6.98 -3.41
N ASP A 27 -6.08 6.17 -2.39
CA ASP A 27 -6.33 6.56 -0.99
C ASP A 27 -5.08 7.21 -0.39
N THR A 28 -5.20 8.48 -0.04
CA THR A 28 -4.08 9.29 0.50
C THR A 28 -4.11 9.40 2.03
N ARG A 29 -5.06 8.72 2.67
CA ARG A 29 -5.18 8.72 4.13
C ARG A 29 -4.02 7.99 4.81
N PRO A 30 -3.83 8.20 6.13
CA PRO A 30 -2.90 7.41 6.93
C PRO A 30 -3.12 5.90 6.80
N ALA A 31 -2.02 5.13 6.90
CA ALA A 31 -2.03 3.68 6.75
C ALA A 31 -3.02 2.99 7.70
N GLU A 32 -3.11 3.45 8.96
CA GLU A 32 -4.00 2.90 9.98
C GLU A 32 -5.49 3.04 9.61
N GLN A 33 -5.85 4.16 8.97
CA GLN A 33 -7.21 4.37 8.48
C GLN A 33 -7.51 3.44 7.31
N PHE A 34 -6.58 3.32 6.38
CA PHE A 34 -6.71 2.46 5.21
C PHE A 34 -6.87 0.98 5.60
N VAL A 35 -5.98 0.44 6.44
CA VAL A 35 -6.07 -0.97 6.85
C VAL A 35 -7.36 -1.29 7.61
N SER A 36 -7.88 -0.31 8.36
CA SER A 36 -9.12 -0.47 9.12
C SER A 36 -10.36 -0.54 8.23
N LEU A 37 -10.41 0.29 7.17
CA LEU A 37 -11.47 0.29 6.16
C LEU A 37 -11.07 1.10 4.94
N HIS A 38 -11.21 0.50 3.76
CA HIS A 38 -10.99 1.17 2.47
C HIS A 38 -11.95 0.67 1.40
N ILE A 39 -12.01 1.38 0.27
CA ILE A 39 -12.74 0.93 -0.92
C ILE A 39 -11.94 -0.22 -1.55
N ARG A 40 -12.57 -1.37 -1.78
CA ARG A 40 -11.92 -2.53 -2.41
C ARG A 40 -11.30 -2.14 -3.76
N GLY A 41 -10.08 -2.59 -3.99
CA GLY A 41 -9.32 -2.29 -5.20
C GLY A 41 -8.70 -0.88 -5.23
N SER A 42 -8.80 -0.10 -4.15
CA SER A 42 -8.01 1.13 -4.03
C SER A 42 -6.56 0.84 -3.69
N ILE A 43 -5.66 1.69 -4.18
CA ILE A 43 -4.23 1.69 -3.80
C ILE A 43 -4.01 2.80 -2.78
N GLN A 44 -3.24 2.48 -1.73
CA GLN A 44 -2.88 3.45 -0.69
C GLN A 44 -1.48 4.01 -0.93
N ILE A 45 -1.37 5.34 -0.97
CA ILE A 45 -0.10 6.05 -0.84
C ILE A 45 -0.35 7.22 0.11
N GLY A 46 0.06 7.07 1.36
CA GLY A 46 -0.16 8.10 2.39
C GLY A 46 0.46 9.44 2.01
N LEU A 47 -0.29 10.54 2.22
CA LEU A 47 0.12 11.87 1.79
C LEU A 47 1.38 12.38 2.50
N LEU A 48 1.68 11.89 3.69
CA LEU A 48 2.89 12.25 4.43
C LEU A 48 4.14 11.57 3.86
N GLY A 49 5.29 12.17 4.08
CA GLY A 49 6.58 11.61 3.64
C GLY A 49 6.78 11.64 2.12
N TYR A 50 7.17 10.50 1.55
CA TYR A 50 7.61 10.37 0.16
C TYR A 50 6.46 10.15 -0.85
N PHE A 51 5.26 10.67 -0.58
CA PHE A 51 4.07 10.51 -1.42
C PHE A 51 4.33 10.72 -2.91
N ALA A 52 4.91 11.88 -3.29
CA ALA A 52 5.15 12.20 -4.69
C ALA A 52 6.14 11.25 -5.37
N SER A 53 7.17 10.80 -4.65
CA SER A 53 8.15 9.85 -5.16
C SER A 53 7.51 8.48 -5.41
N TRP A 54 6.71 7.99 -4.48
CA TRP A 54 6.00 6.73 -4.65
C TRP A 54 4.94 6.82 -5.75
N ALA A 55 4.21 7.92 -5.84
CA ALA A 55 3.25 8.13 -6.92
C ALA A 55 3.92 8.12 -8.30
N ALA A 56 5.11 8.74 -8.42
CA ALA A 56 5.88 8.76 -9.67
C ALA A 56 6.38 7.37 -10.11
N ILE A 57 6.61 6.47 -9.14
CA ILE A 57 7.12 5.11 -9.41
C ILE A 57 5.95 4.14 -9.69
N LEU A 58 4.84 4.28 -8.95
CA LEU A 58 3.79 3.27 -8.86
C LEU A 58 2.56 3.58 -9.73
N ILE A 59 2.43 4.83 -10.22
CA ILE A 59 1.25 5.26 -10.96
C ILE A 59 1.64 5.64 -12.38
N GLU A 60 0.99 5.04 -13.36
CA GLU A 60 1.17 5.40 -14.75
C GLU A 60 0.70 6.85 -15.00
N PRO A 61 1.47 7.68 -15.75
CA PRO A 61 1.12 9.09 -15.99
C PRO A 61 -0.26 9.30 -16.65
N THR A 62 -0.74 8.31 -17.40
CA THR A 62 -2.03 8.32 -18.09
C THR A 62 -3.18 7.77 -17.26
N GLN A 63 -2.90 7.26 -16.06
CA GLN A 63 -3.92 6.68 -15.19
C GLN A 63 -4.93 7.75 -14.75
N ARG A 64 -6.21 7.46 -14.95
CA ARG A 64 -7.32 8.27 -14.41
C ARG A 64 -7.44 8.00 -12.91
N ILE A 65 -7.52 9.05 -12.09
CA ILE A 65 -7.46 8.92 -10.63
C ILE A 65 -8.63 9.63 -9.96
N VAL A 66 -9.26 8.92 -9.03
CA VAL A 66 -10.13 9.49 -7.99
C VAL A 66 -9.36 9.44 -6.67
N LEU A 67 -9.25 10.56 -5.96
CA LEU A 67 -8.60 10.62 -4.66
C LEU A 67 -9.59 10.32 -3.52
N ILE A 68 -9.15 9.57 -2.52
CA ILE A 68 -9.76 9.58 -1.20
C ILE A 68 -8.84 10.38 -0.27
N ALA A 69 -9.36 11.44 0.31
CA ALA A 69 -8.61 12.35 1.17
C ALA A 69 -9.42 12.73 2.40
N GLU A 70 -8.77 13.02 3.51
CA GLU A 70 -9.43 13.35 4.79
C GLU A 70 -10.25 14.64 4.71
N ASP A 71 -9.79 15.61 3.89
CA ASP A 71 -10.43 16.90 3.67
C ASP A 71 -10.01 17.54 2.33
N LEU A 72 -10.61 18.68 2.00
CA LEU A 72 -10.28 19.43 0.78
C LEU A 72 -8.81 19.88 0.75
N GLN A 73 -8.23 20.30 1.85
CA GLN A 73 -6.85 20.79 1.90
C GLN A 73 -5.88 19.65 1.56
N ARG A 74 -6.10 18.47 2.12
CA ARG A 74 -5.33 17.25 1.81
C ARG A 74 -5.50 16.84 0.34
N ALA A 75 -6.71 16.92 -0.19
CA ALA A 75 -6.98 16.65 -1.60
C ALA A 75 -6.21 17.63 -2.52
N GLN A 76 -6.22 18.92 -2.22
CA GLN A 76 -5.48 19.94 -2.98
C GLN A 76 -3.97 19.72 -2.91
N GLU A 77 -3.44 19.37 -1.74
CA GLU A 77 -2.03 19.03 -1.56
C GLU A 77 -1.65 17.80 -2.41
N ALA A 78 -2.45 16.74 -2.34
CA ALA A 78 -2.23 15.53 -3.13
C ALA A 78 -2.23 15.83 -4.63
N CYS A 79 -3.24 16.55 -5.14
CA CYS A 79 -3.31 16.97 -6.54
C CYS A 79 -2.07 17.74 -6.97
N THR A 80 -1.65 18.73 -6.18
CA THR A 80 -0.46 19.54 -6.49
C THR A 80 0.79 18.67 -6.60
N ARG A 81 0.95 17.72 -5.68
CA ARG A 81 2.14 16.84 -5.64
C ARG A 81 2.11 15.82 -6.79
N LEU A 82 0.93 15.30 -7.17
CA LEU A 82 0.76 14.38 -8.31
C LEU A 82 1.06 15.07 -9.64
N ILE A 83 0.54 16.27 -9.85
CA ILE A 83 0.77 17.05 -11.08
C ILE A 83 2.29 17.33 -11.27
N ARG A 84 3.00 17.63 -10.19
CA ARG A 84 4.47 17.88 -10.23
C ARG A 84 5.28 16.67 -10.69
N VAL A 85 4.77 15.46 -10.46
CA VAL A 85 5.44 14.22 -10.89
C VAL A 85 4.85 13.63 -12.17
N GLY A 86 4.01 14.40 -12.89
CA GLY A 86 3.50 14.03 -14.21
C GLY A 86 2.17 13.31 -14.22
N VAL A 87 1.59 12.99 -13.08
CA VAL A 87 0.24 12.37 -12.96
C VAL A 87 -0.81 13.47 -13.07
N ARG A 88 -1.53 13.53 -14.20
CA ARG A 88 -2.38 14.68 -14.55
C ARG A 88 -3.86 14.37 -14.72
N HIS A 89 -4.25 13.10 -14.80
CA HIS A 89 -5.63 12.70 -15.06
C HIS A 89 -6.43 12.54 -13.76
N LEU A 90 -6.48 13.65 -12.98
CA LEU A 90 -7.21 13.70 -11.72
C LEU A 90 -8.66 14.05 -11.98
N ILE A 91 -9.58 13.12 -11.68
CA ILE A 91 -11.03 13.28 -11.89
C ILE A 91 -11.64 14.16 -10.80
N GLY A 92 -11.23 13.90 -9.54
CA GLY A 92 -11.72 14.59 -8.37
C GLY A 92 -11.33 13.87 -7.09
N TYR A 93 -11.96 14.26 -5.98
CA TYR A 93 -11.74 13.61 -4.69
C TYR A 93 -13.06 13.30 -3.99
N SER A 94 -13.04 12.31 -3.09
CA SER A 94 -14.14 12.00 -2.18
C SER A 94 -13.64 11.96 -0.74
N LEU A 95 -14.52 12.36 0.18
CA LEU A 95 -14.25 12.25 1.61
C LEU A 95 -14.59 10.85 2.11
N PRO A 96 -13.89 10.34 3.15
CA PRO A 96 -14.21 9.05 3.72
C PRO A 96 -15.57 9.10 4.43
N ASN A 97 -16.53 8.32 3.92
CA ASN A 97 -17.86 8.17 4.51
C ASN A 97 -18.34 6.73 4.31
N GLU A 98 -18.12 5.88 5.31
CA GLU A 98 -18.48 4.45 5.25
C GLU A 98 -19.97 4.24 4.94
N ALA A 99 -20.86 4.99 5.60
CA ALA A 99 -22.29 4.84 5.44
C ALA A 99 -22.75 5.17 4.02
N GLU A 100 -22.17 6.22 3.43
CA GLU A 100 -22.42 6.61 2.06
C GLU A 100 -21.83 5.61 1.07
N TRP A 101 -20.59 5.17 1.27
CA TRP A 101 -19.95 4.16 0.43
C TRP A 101 -20.78 2.87 0.34
N ARG A 102 -21.27 2.37 1.49
CA ARG A 102 -22.12 1.17 1.54
C ARG A 102 -23.46 1.39 0.84
N ARG A 103 -24.10 2.54 1.06
CA ARG A 103 -25.39 2.87 0.44
C ARG A 103 -25.29 2.92 -1.09
N GLU A 104 -24.19 3.44 -1.62
CA GLU A 104 -23.95 3.58 -3.05
C GLU A 104 -23.30 2.33 -3.69
N GLY A 105 -23.19 1.23 -2.94
CA GLY A 105 -22.74 -0.07 -3.44
C GLY A 105 -21.24 -0.19 -3.68
N LEU A 106 -20.41 0.65 -3.05
CA LEU A 106 -18.96 0.47 -3.03
C LEU A 106 -18.62 -0.75 -2.14
N GLU A 107 -17.83 -1.66 -2.68
CA GLU A 107 -17.29 -2.75 -1.91
C GLU A 107 -16.19 -2.24 -0.98
N LEU A 108 -16.29 -2.61 0.30
CA LEU A 108 -15.32 -2.21 1.30
C LEU A 108 -14.48 -3.40 1.75
N ALA A 109 -13.23 -3.13 2.08
CA ALA A 109 -12.27 -4.13 2.53
C ALA A 109 -11.48 -3.65 3.75
N LYS A 110 -10.80 -4.60 4.38
CA LYS A 110 -9.84 -4.38 5.47
C LYS A 110 -8.59 -5.17 5.17
N ILE A 111 -7.46 -4.73 5.70
CA ILE A 111 -6.23 -5.53 5.67
C ILE A 111 -5.97 -6.03 7.09
N SER A 112 -5.64 -7.31 7.21
CA SER A 112 -5.25 -7.89 8.49
C SER A 112 -3.94 -7.31 8.96
N VAL A 113 -3.90 -6.86 10.21
CA VAL A 113 -2.68 -6.38 10.86
C VAL A 113 -2.24 -7.41 11.89
N GLN A 114 -0.98 -7.81 11.82
CA GLN A 114 -0.38 -8.78 12.73
C GLN A 114 0.70 -8.10 13.59
N ARG A 115 0.93 -8.64 14.77
CA ARG A 115 2.02 -8.26 15.66
C ARG A 115 3.13 -9.30 15.63
N CYS A 116 4.36 -8.91 15.97
CA CYS A 116 5.52 -9.80 15.94
C CYS A 116 5.29 -11.10 16.71
N GLU A 117 4.69 -11.05 17.90
CA GLU A 117 4.45 -12.24 18.72
C GLU A 117 3.44 -13.23 18.08
N GLN A 118 2.51 -12.72 17.27
CA GLN A 118 1.57 -13.56 16.53
C GLN A 118 2.28 -14.28 15.38
N ILE A 119 3.19 -13.57 14.70
CA ILE A 119 3.98 -14.13 13.60
C ILE A 119 4.92 -15.22 14.10
N VAL A 120 5.62 -15.00 15.23
CA VAL A 120 6.45 -16.03 15.85
C VAL A 120 5.67 -17.31 16.06
N ARG A 121 4.49 -17.24 16.68
CA ARG A 121 3.62 -18.41 16.90
C ARG A 121 3.18 -19.08 15.60
N THR A 122 2.88 -18.30 14.57
CA THR A 122 2.50 -18.83 13.26
C THR A 122 3.65 -19.59 12.62
N LEU A 123 4.86 -19.04 12.64
CA LEU A 123 6.07 -19.70 12.12
C LEU A 123 6.42 -20.97 12.91
N GLU A 124 6.36 -20.93 14.23
CA GLU A 124 6.60 -22.09 15.12
C GLU A 124 5.58 -23.22 14.89
N SER A 125 4.33 -22.90 14.54
CA SER A 125 3.31 -23.91 14.22
C SER A 125 3.50 -24.60 12.86
N GLY A 126 4.45 -24.14 12.03
CA GLY A 126 4.68 -24.63 10.68
C GLY A 126 3.58 -24.24 9.69
N THR A 127 2.74 -23.29 10.01
CA THR A 127 1.69 -22.80 9.10
C THR A 127 2.34 -22.12 7.90
N PRO A 128 2.02 -22.52 6.64
CA PRO A 128 2.60 -21.91 5.47
C PRO A 128 2.28 -20.40 5.39
N LEU A 129 3.31 -19.58 5.35
CA LEU A 129 3.21 -18.13 5.28
C LEU A 129 4.40 -17.59 4.48
N GLN A 130 4.13 -16.82 3.44
CA GLN A 130 5.18 -16.08 2.75
C GLN A 130 5.48 -14.79 3.51
N LEU A 131 6.75 -14.59 3.88
CA LEU A 131 7.21 -13.33 4.45
C LEU A 131 7.79 -12.48 3.31
N ILE A 132 7.29 -11.25 3.15
CA ILE A 132 7.67 -10.37 2.04
C ILE A 132 8.23 -9.07 2.62
N ASP A 133 9.52 -8.85 2.40
CA ASP A 133 10.21 -7.61 2.76
C ASP A 133 10.15 -6.61 1.61
N VAL A 134 9.41 -5.52 1.79
CA VAL A 134 9.28 -4.47 0.76
C VAL A 134 10.21 -3.28 0.96
N ARG A 135 11.22 -3.45 1.81
CA ARG A 135 12.31 -2.47 1.95
C ARG A 135 13.25 -2.56 0.74
N SER A 136 14.16 -1.60 0.65
CA SER A 136 15.21 -1.66 -0.38
C SER A 136 16.10 -2.90 -0.22
N ARG A 137 16.71 -3.34 -1.33
CA ARG A 137 17.68 -4.47 -1.29
C ARG A 137 18.80 -4.22 -0.31
N ALA A 138 19.30 -2.99 -0.21
CA ALA A 138 20.35 -2.61 0.74
C ALA A 138 19.91 -2.72 2.21
N GLU A 139 18.64 -2.43 2.53
CA GLU A 139 18.09 -2.66 3.87
C GLU A 139 17.95 -4.15 4.17
N TRP A 140 17.49 -4.94 3.20
CA TRP A 140 17.30 -6.38 3.32
C TRP A 140 18.63 -7.12 3.58
N LEU A 141 19.70 -6.78 2.88
CA LEU A 141 21.04 -7.37 3.08
C LEU A 141 21.59 -7.15 4.49
N LYS A 142 21.28 -6.02 5.10
CA LYS A 142 21.73 -5.70 6.48
C LYS A 142 21.04 -6.53 7.56
N GLY A 143 19.89 -7.11 7.23
CA GLY A 143 19.11 -7.97 8.10
C GLY A 143 17.65 -8.00 7.71
N HIS A 144 17.07 -9.20 7.67
CA HIS A 144 15.68 -9.45 7.33
C HIS A 144 15.10 -10.59 8.17
N LEU A 145 13.79 -10.74 8.22
CA LEU A 145 13.15 -11.85 8.91
C LEU A 145 13.55 -13.18 8.26
N PRO A 146 13.80 -14.25 9.05
CA PRO A 146 14.20 -15.55 8.52
C PRO A 146 13.26 -16.07 7.42
N GLY A 147 13.84 -16.43 6.27
CA GLY A 147 13.10 -16.93 5.11
C GLY A 147 12.29 -15.88 4.34
N ALA A 148 12.48 -14.61 4.60
CA ALA A 148 11.76 -13.56 3.90
C ALA A 148 12.21 -13.40 2.44
N ILE A 149 11.23 -13.18 1.56
CA ILE A 149 11.46 -12.84 0.15
C ILE A 149 11.71 -11.33 0.05
N SER A 150 12.82 -10.93 -0.59
CA SER A 150 13.08 -9.52 -0.90
C SER A 150 12.27 -9.09 -2.11
N LEU A 151 11.35 -8.17 -1.93
CA LEU A 151 10.54 -7.56 -2.99
C LEU A 151 10.38 -6.06 -2.73
N PRO A 152 11.40 -5.25 -3.03
CA PRO A 152 11.34 -3.81 -2.81
C PRO A 152 10.09 -3.18 -3.43
N LEU A 153 9.43 -2.27 -2.70
CA LEU A 153 8.20 -1.62 -3.16
C LEU A 153 8.31 -1.01 -4.55
N GLN A 154 9.47 -0.47 -4.91
CA GLN A 154 9.74 0.11 -6.23
C GLN A 154 9.79 -0.93 -7.36
N ASP A 155 10.03 -2.20 -7.03
CA ASP A 155 10.16 -3.30 -7.98
C ASP A 155 8.86 -4.13 -8.06
N LEU A 156 7.81 -3.70 -7.36
CA LEU A 156 6.50 -4.31 -7.41
C LEU A 156 5.93 -4.18 -8.84
N ASN A 157 5.94 -5.29 -9.55
CA ASN A 157 5.38 -5.40 -10.88
C ASN A 157 4.52 -6.67 -10.95
N PRO A 158 3.22 -6.56 -11.26
CA PRO A 158 2.29 -7.68 -11.30
C PRO A 158 2.74 -8.82 -12.22
N ASN A 159 3.43 -8.49 -13.30
CA ASN A 159 3.79 -9.45 -14.33
C ASN A 159 5.13 -10.20 -14.06
N THR A 160 5.94 -9.74 -13.11
CA THR A 160 7.26 -10.30 -12.79
C THR A 160 7.46 -10.60 -11.31
N ASN A 161 6.38 -10.57 -10.56
CA ASN A 161 6.41 -10.70 -9.12
C ASN A 161 6.82 -12.13 -8.70
N PRO A 162 7.88 -12.32 -7.88
CA PRO A 162 8.30 -13.63 -7.40
C PRO A 162 7.36 -14.22 -6.33
N VAL A 163 6.33 -13.46 -5.93
CA VAL A 163 5.38 -13.85 -4.89
C VAL A 163 4.22 -14.63 -5.49
N ASP A 164 3.92 -15.76 -4.90
CA ASP A 164 2.74 -16.53 -5.24
C ASP A 164 1.50 -15.91 -4.57
N LEU A 165 0.73 -15.13 -5.32
CA LEU A 165 -0.45 -14.43 -4.81
C LEU A 165 -1.58 -15.36 -4.32
N SER A 166 -1.51 -16.66 -4.61
CA SER A 166 -2.47 -17.65 -4.09
C SER A 166 -2.20 -18.06 -2.63
N LYS A 167 -1.00 -17.80 -2.13
CA LYS A 167 -0.57 -18.16 -0.77
C LYS A 167 -0.80 -17.03 0.22
N PRO A 168 -1.10 -17.37 1.50
CA PRO A 168 -1.09 -16.39 2.57
C PRO A 168 0.24 -15.66 2.67
N SER A 169 0.19 -14.33 2.68
CA SER A 169 1.38 -13.48 2.65
C SER A 169 1.36 -12.47 3.79
N LEU A 170 2.48 -12.32 4.46
CA LEU A 170 2.75 -11.24 5.42
C LEU A 170 3.74 -10.28 4.80
N ILE A 171 3.32 -9.03 4.69
CA ILE A 171 4.15 -7.96 4.13
C ILE A 171 4.69 -7.12 5.27
N TYR A 172 5.97 -6.81 5.24
CA TYR A 172 6.58 -5.92 6.21
C TYR A 172 7.57 -4.95 5.58
N CYS A 173 7.81 -3.86 6.29
CA CYS A 173 8.86 -2.89 6.00
C CYS A 173 9.54 -2.45 7.30
N HIS A 174 9.95 -1.19 7.42
CA HIS A 174 10.53 -0.68 8.65
C HIS A 174 9.46 -0.49 9.74
N GLU A 175 8.40 0.29 9.43
CA GLU A 175 7.32 0.72 10.35
C GLU A 175 5.91 0.62 9.73
N GLY A 176 5.68 -0.31 8.82
CA GLY A 176 4.34 -0.57 8.26
C GLY A 176 3.90 0.31 7.08
N LEU A 177 4.43 1.52 6.86
CA LEU A 177 3.95 2.45 5.83
C LEU A 177 4.12 1.91 4.40
N ARG A 178 5.34 1.52 4.01
CA ARG A 178 5.62 0.90 2.70
C ARG A 178 4.88 -0.43 2.54
N ALA A 179 4.73 -1.18 3.64
CA ALA A 179 4.01 -2.44 3.66
C ALA A 179 2.51 -2.25 3.34
N THR A 180 1.89 -1.18 3.82
CA THR A 180 0.49 -0.86 3.51
C THR A 180 0.32 -0.54 2.03
N THR A 181 1.20 0.27 1.46
CA THR A 181 1.20 0.56 0.02
C THR A 181 1.37 -0.72 -0.80
N ALA A 182 2.37 -1.55 -0.47
CA ALA A 182 2.62 -2.82 -1.16
C ALA A 182 1.42 -3.78 -1.06
N ALA A 183 0.84 -3.92 0.13
CA ALA A 183 -0.33 -4.76 0.35
C ALA A 183 -1.53 -4.30 -0.49
N SER A 184 -1.75 -2.99 -0.58
CA SER A 184 -2.85 -2.43 -1.39
C SER A 184 -2.66 -2.73 -2.89
N ILE A 185 -1.43 -2.69 -3.40
CA ILE A 185 -1.11 -3.04 -4.79
C ILE A 185 -1.35 -4.52 -5.03
N LEU A 186 -0.81 -5.40 -4.18
CA LEU A 186 -0.99 -6.85 -4.33
C LEU A 186 -2.46 -7.25 -4.27
N LEU A 187 -3.26 -6.62 -3.41
CA LEU A 187 -4.71 -6.85 -3.33
C LEU A 187 -5.46 -6.30 -4.55
N HIS A 188 -5.02 -5.17 -5.11
CA HIS A 188 -5.56 -4.62 -6.36
C HIS A 188 -5.37 -5.60 -7.53
N GLU A 189 -4.26 -6.31 -7.55
CA GLU A 189 -3.90 -7.31 -8.57
C GLU A 189 -4.52 -8.69 -8.35
N GLY A 190 -5.40 -8.84 -7.37
CA GLY A 190 -6.10 -10.08 -7.09
C GLY A 190 -5.43 -10.99 -6.06
N GLY A 191 -4.46 -10.48 -5.31
CA GLY A 191 -3.86 -11.18 -4.18
C GLY A 191 -4.92 -11.64 -3.16
N GLY A 192 -4.78 -12.86 -2.66
CA GLY A 192 -5.77 -13.50 -1.79
C GLY A 192 -5.67 -13.02 -0.33
N VAL A 193 -4.90 -13.72 0.49
CA VAL A 193 -4.76 -13.43 1.92
C VAL A 193 -3.49 -12.64 2.17
N VAL A 194 -3.66 -11.34 2.40
CA VAL A 194 -2.56 -10.43 2.70
C VAL A 194 -2.71 -9.87 4.10
N ALA A 195 -1.66 -9.96 4.89
CA ALA A 195 -1.54 -9.32 6.19
C ALA A 195 -0.32 -8.39 6.25
N ILE A 196 -0.32 -7.44 7.16
CA ILE A 196 0.78 -6.50 7.38
C ILE A 196 1.35 -6.69 8.78
N LEU A 197 2.68 -6.75 8.89
CA LEU A 197 3.38 -6.55 10.15
C LEU A 197 3.55 -5.04 10.35
N MET A 198 2.68 -4.43 11.13
CA MET A 198 2.64 -2.97 11.28
C MET A 198 3.87 -2.44 12.00
N ASP A 199 4.35 -3.16 13.02
CA ASP A 199 5.57 -2.80 13.77
C ASP A 199 6.85 -3.02 12.93
N GLY A 200 6.74 -3.70 11.80
CA GLY A 200 7.82 -3.95 10.86
C GLY A 200 9.02 -4.68 11.46
N ILE A 201 10.17 -4.53 10.80
CA ILE A 201 11.43 -5.11 11.31
C ILE A 201 11.92 -4.42 12.57
N GLU A 202 11.51 -3.19 12.83
CA GLU A 202 11.89 -2.47 14.04
C GLU A 202 11.27 -3.13 15.26
N GLY A 203 9.96 -3.42 15.23
CA GLY A 203 9.30 -4.17 16.31
C GLY A 203 9.86 -5.58 16.47
N TRP A 204 10.20 -6.27 15.38
CA TRP A 204 10.86 -7.58 15.41
C TRP A 204 12.20 -7.53 16.12
N SER A 205 13.05 -6.55 15.78
CA SER A 205 14.36 -6.35 16.39
C SER A 205 14.26 -5.93 17.86
N ALA A 206 13.26 -5.12 18.22
CA ALA A 206 13.05 -4.69 19.61
C ALA A 206 12.70 -5.86 20.55
N LEU A 207 12.12 -6.93 20.01
CA LEU A 207 11.86 -8.18 20.74
C LEU A 207 13.10 -9.11 20.82
N GLY A 208 14.23 -8.71 20.24
CA GLY A 208 15.45 -9.53 20.21
C GLY A 208 15.32 -10.77 19.33
N LEU A 209 14.38 -10.79 18.38
CA LEU A 209 14.15 -11.92 17.49
C LEU A 209 15.25 -12.02 16.41
N PRO A 210 15.56 -13.25 15.92
CA PRO A 210 16.65 -13.45 14.98
C PRO A 210 16.39 -12.75 13.64
N LEU A 211 17.48 -12.28 13.05
CA LEU A 211 17.52 -11.77 11.67
C LEU A 211 18.50 -12.62 10.86
N GLU A 212 18.18 -12.83 9.60
CA GLU A 212 19.12 -13.34 8.60
C GLU A 212 19.82 -12.18 7.90
N THR A 213 21.10 -12.36 7.60
CA THR A 213 21.92 -11.44 6.81
C THR A 213 22.45 -12.18 5.60
N GLN A 214 22.63 -11.50 4.47
CA GLN A 214 23.36 -12.06 3.33
C GLN A 214 24.53 -11.16 3.00
N ASP A 215 25.73 -11.76 2.88
CA ASP A 215 26.88 -11.07 2.34
C ASP A 215 26.70 -10.88 0.82
N GLU A 216 27.05 -9.71 0.29
CA GLU A 216 27.00 -9.39 -1.16
C GLU A 216 27.84 -10.35 -2.02
N SER A 217 28.74 -11.13 -1.40
CA SER A 217 29.64 -12.07 -2.05
C SER A 217 28.99 -13.38 -2.52
N SER A 218 27.72 -13.63 -2.22
CA SER A 218 27.05 -14.92 -2.50
C SER A 218 26.19 -14.92 -3.79
N SER A 219 26.27 -13.89 -4.61
CA SER A 219 25.54 -13.79 -5.90
C SER A 219 26.56 -13.89 -7.05
N ASN A 220 26.88 -15.12 -7.43
CA ASN A 220 27.62 -15.43 -8.66
C ASN A 220 26.79 -16.39 -9.53
#